data_393a03355c657957c0673c3a74181082
#
_entry.id   393a03355c657957c0673c3a74181082
#
_cell.length_a   1.000
_cell.length_b   1.000
_cell.length_c   1.000
_cell.angle_alpha   90.00
_cell.angle_beta   90.00
_cell.angle_gamma   90.00
#
_symmetry.space_group_name_H-M   'P 1'
#
loop_
_entity.id
_entity.type
_entity.pdbx_description
1 polymer ?
#
loop_
_entity_poly.entity_id
_entity_poly.type
_entity_poly.pdbx_seq_one_letter_code
_entity_poly.pdbx_strand_id
1 'polypeptide(L)' 'MLSALRFERVTIAAAALLAADVALPAAAEALEAALVSAVAALVALVLALVALVLALVALVAALEALVAAAVA' A
#
# COMPACT_ATOMS: atom_id res chain seq x y z
N MET A 1 38.20 -36.69 5.53
CA MET A 1 38.26 -35.24 5.25
C MET A 1 37.17 -34.77 4.32
N LEU A 2 37.02 -35.37 3.16
CA LEU A 2 35.98 -35.02 2.22
C LEU A 2 34.56 -35.24 2.77
N SER A 3 34.35 -36.30 3.53
CA SER A 3 33.04 -36.59 4.13
C SER A 3 32.66 -35.57 5.20
N ALA A 4 33.62 -35.08 5.97
CA ALA A 4 33.37 -34.04 6.96
C ALA A 4 33.01 -32.71 6.32
N LEU A 5 33.67 -32.36 5.21
CA LEU A 5 33.37 -31.17 4.44
C LEU A 5 31.99 -31.24 3.80
N ARG A 6 31.61 -32.40 3.29
CA ARG A 6 30.25 -32.61 2.75
C ARG A 6 29.18 -32.48 3.81
N PHE A 7 29.42 -33.03 4.96
CA PHE A 7 28.50 -32.96 6.10
C PHE A 7 28.31 -31.51 6.53
N GLU A 8 29.40 -30.75 6.62
CA GLU A 8 29.33 -29.32 6.94
C GLU A 8 28.52 -28.54 5.92
N ARG A 9 28.72 -28.78 4.62
CA ARG A 9 27.99 -28.10 3.57
C ARG A 9 26.50 -28.40 3.63
N VAL A 10 26.14 -29.65 3.88
CA VAL A 10 24.74 -30.05 4.00
C VAL A 10 24.10 -29.40 5.21
N THR A 11 24.82 -29.33 6.32
CA THR A 11 24.33 -28.70 7.55
C THR A 11 24.09 -27.22 7.36
N ILE A 12 25.03 -26.53 6.71
CA ILE A 12 24.89 -25.09 6.40
C ILE A 12 23.74 -24.85 5.46
N ALA A 13 23.58 -25.67 4.42
CA ALA A 13 22.48 -25.57 3.45
C ALA A 13 21.14 -25.82 4.12
N ALA A 14 21.06 -26.81 5.02
CA ALA A 14 19.84 -27.10 5.77
C ALA A 14 19.46 -25.94 6.68
N ALA A 15 20.43 -25.33 7.36
CA ALA A 15 20.20 -24.17 8.21
C ALA A 15 19.71 -22.97 7.40
N ALA A 16 20.28 -22.76 6.21
CA ALA A 16 19.86 -21.69 5.32
C ALA A 16 18.44 -21.90 4.82
N LEU A 17 18.07 -23.13 4.48
CA LEU A 17 16.71 -23.47 4.06
C LEU A 17 15.70 -23.24 5.18
N LEU A 18 16.03 -23.61 6.41
CA LEU A 18 15.17 -23.39 7.56
C LEU A 18 14.97 -21.90 7.82
N ALA A 19 16.03 -21.11 7.69
CA ALA A 19 15.96 -19.67 7.86
C ALA A 19 15.06 -19.05 6.78
N ALA A 20 15.18 -19.50 5.54
CA ALA A 20 14.34 -19.05 4.45
C ALA A 20 12.86 -19.43 4.65
N ASP A 21 12.62 -20.62 5.20
CA ASP A 21 11.28 -21.12 5.49
C ASP A 21 10.55 -20.23 6.51
N VAL A 22 11.28 -19.69 7.47
CA VAL A 22 10.72 -18.77 8.46
C VAL A 22 10.59 -17.36 7.91
N ALA A 23 11.55 -16.93 7.09
CA ALA A 23 11.58 -15.58 6.53
C ALA A 23 10.48 -15.35 5.47
N LEU A 24 10.16 -16.36 4.66
CA LEU A 24 9.17 -16.25 3.60
C LEU A 24 7.77 -15.93 4.11
N PRO A 25 7.22 -16.66 5.09
CA PRO A 25 5.89 -16.30 5.60
C PRO A 25 5.86 -14.94 6.30
N ALA A 26 6.94 -14.56 6.99
CA ALA A 26 7.02 -13.24 7.60
C ALA A 26 7.01 -12.13 6.56
N ALA A 27 7.73 -12.33 5.45
CA ALA A 27 7.74 -11.39 4.33
C ALA A 27 6.36 -11.31 3.65
N ALA A 28 5.67 -12.43 3.52
CA ALA A 28 4.33 -12.48 2.96
C ALA A 28 3.33 -11.71 3.82
N GLU A 29 3.41 -11.87 5.14
CA GLU A 29 2.56 -11.13 6.08
C GLU A 29 2.82 -9.63 6.01
N ALA A 30 4.08 -9.23 5.92
CA ALA A 30 4.45 -7.82 5.79
C ALA A 30 3.94 -7.24 4.48
N LEU A 31 3.97 -8.01 3.42
CA LEU A 31 3.45 -7.60 2.11
C LEU A 31 1.94 -7.43 2.14
N GLU A 32 1.23 -8.33 2.77
CA GLU A 32 -0.22 -8.24 2.95
C GLU A 32 -0.61 -7.00 3.75
N ALA A 33 0.09 -6.75 4.85
CA ALA A 33 -0.15 -5.57 5.68
C ALA A 33 0.10 -4.28 4.91
N ALA A 34 1.17 -4.25 4.11
CA ALA A 34 1.49 -3.10 3.26
C ALA A 34 0.42 -2.89 2.19
N LEU A 35 -0.09 -3.96 1.62
CA LEU A 35 -1.15 -3.91 0.60
C LEU A 35 -2.45 -3.37 1.18
N VAL A 36 -2.84 -3.83 2.35
CA VAL A 36 -4.04 -3.34 3.05
C VAL A 36 -3.91 -1.84 3.35
N SER A 37 -2.74 -1.41 3.82
CA SER A 37 -2.48 0.01 4.08
C SER A 37 -2.54 0.84 2.79
N ALA A 38 -2.01 0.31 1.69
CA ALA A 38 -2.03 0.99 0.40
C ALA A 38 -3.46 1.14 -0.12
N VAL A 39 -4.28 0.11 0.01
CA VAL A 39 -5.69 0.15 -0.40
C VAL A 39 -6.46 1.16 0.44
N ALA A 40 -6.24 1.18 1.76
CA ALA A 40 -6.87 2.15 2.65
C ALA A 40 -6.48 3.58 2.28
N ALA A 41 -5.21 3.82 1.95
CA ALA A 41 -4.74 5.12 1.52
C ALA A 41 -5.37 5.53 0.19
N LEU A 42 -5.55 4.59 -0.72
CA LEU A 42 -6.20 4.84 -2.02
C LEU A 42 -7.66 5.22 -1.84
N VAL A 43 -8.38 4.52 -0.97
CA VAL A 43 -9.78 4.83 -0.65
C VAL A 43 -9.88 6.23 -0.05
N ALA A 44 -9.00 6.58 0.87
CA ALA A 44 -8.97 7.91 1.48
C ALA A 44 -8.71 8.99 0.41
N LEU A 45 -7.84 8.70 -0.54
CA LEU A 45 -7.53 9.62 -1.63
C LEU A 45 -8.74 9.85 -2.55
N VAL A 46 -9.46 8.79 -2.88
CA VAL A 46 -10.69 8.86 -3.68
C VAL A 46 -11.75 9.68 -2.96
N LEU A 47 -11.94 9.45 -1.66
CA LEU A 47 -12.89 10.21 -0.86
C LEU A 47 -12.52 11.70 -0.81
N ALA A 48 -11.24 12.01 -0.67
CA ALA A 48 -10.76 13.38 -0.71
C ALA A 48 -11.01 14.04 -2.06
N LEU A 49 -10.84 13.28 -3.13
CA LEU A 49 -11.09 13.76 -4.50
C LEU A 49 -12.57 14.05 -4.70
N VAL A 50 -13.45 13.19 -4.23
CA VAL A 50 -14.90 13.40 -4.30
C VAL A 50 -15.28 14.65 -3.51
N ALA A 51 -14.74 14.84 -2.33
CA ALA A 51 -14.99 16.04 -1.53
C ALA A 51 -14.54 17.32 -2.24
N LEU A 52 -13.39 17.23 -2.93
CA LEU A 52 -12.86 18.35 -3.72
C LEU A 52 -13.77 18.71 -4.89
N VAL A 53 -14.28 17.71 -5.59
CA VAL A 53 -15.22 17.91 -6.70
C VAL A 53 -16.52 18.54 -6.20
N LEU A 54 -17.03 18.06 -5.07
CA LEU A 54 -18.25 18.65 -4.47
C LEU A 54 -18.03 20.11 -4.07
N ALA A 55 -16.87 20.43 -3.51
CA ALA A 55 -16.52 21.80 -3.16
C ALA A 55 -16.43 22.68 -4.41
N LEU A 56 -15.91 22.14 -5.48
CA LEU A 56 -15.78 22.84 -6.76
C LEU A 56 -17.16 23.12 -7.37
N VAL A 57 -18.06 22.15 -7.32
CA VAL A 57 -19.46 22.32 -7.78
C VAL A 57 -20.16 23.40 -6.96
N ALA A 58 -19.97 23.39 -5.65
CA ALA A 58 -20.55 24.42 -4.78
C ALA A 58 -20.00 25.82 -5.10
N LEU A 59 -18.71 25.89 -5.42
CA LEU A 59 -18.06 27.15 -5.83
C LEU A 59 -18.64 27.69 -7.13
N VAL A 60 -18.84 26.82 -8.11
CA VAL A 60 -19.44 27.19 -9.41
C VAL A 60 -20.87 27.70 -9.21
N ALA A 61 -21.65 27.01 -8.39
CA ALA A 61 -23.01 27.41 -8.06
C ALA A 61 -23.06 28.80 -7.40
N ALA A 62 -22.13 29.05 -6.47
CA ALA A 62 -22.01 30.35 -5.81
C ALA A 62 -21.63 31.45 -6.81
N LEU A 63 -20.76 31.12 -7.73
CA LEU A 63 -20.32 32.06 -8.78
C LEU A 63 -21.46 32.38 -9.73
N GLU A 64 -22.27 31.40 -10.12
CA GLU A 64 -23.46 31.59 -10.92
C GLU A 64 -24.49 32.50 -10.24
N ALA A 65 -24.69 32.27 -8.93
CA ALA A 65 -25.58 33.10 -8.13
C ALA A 65 -25.08 34.54 -8.06
N LEU A 66 -23.79 34.74 -7.95
CA LEU A 66 -23.15 36.05 -7.91
C LEU A 66 -23.33 36.79 -9.24
N VAL A 67 -23.12 36.09 -10.34
CA VAL A 67 -23.28 36.64 -11.67
C VAL A 67 -24.76 37.03 -11.90
N ALA A 68 -25.69 36.17 -11.52
CA ALA A 68 -27.13 36.47 -11.64
C ALA A 68 -27.52 37.71 -10.82
N ALA A 69 -26.98 37.85 -9.62
CA ALA A 69 -27.23 39.03 -8.78
C ALA A 69 -26.65 40.30 -9.40
N ALA A 70 -25.47 40.20 -9.99
CA ALA A 70 -24.82 41.35 -10.64
C ALA A 70 -25.53 41.80 -11.91
N VAL A 71 -26.14 40.87 -12.64
CA VAL A 71 -26.86 41.17 -13.87
C VAL A 71 -28.26 41.71 -13.61
N ALA A 72 -28.87 41.25 -12.53
CA ALA A 72 -30.17 41.74 -12.10
C ALA A 72 -30.07 43.17 -11.56
#